data_94b5c10da6170a963f7f229af58ca401
#
_entry.id   94b5c10da6170a963f7f229af58ca401
#
_cell.length_a   1.000
_cell.length_b   1.000
_cell.length_c   1.000
_cell.angle_alpha   90.00
_cell.angle_beta   90.00
_cell.angle_gamma   90.00
#
_symmetry.space_group_name_H-M   'P 1'
#
loop_
_entity.id
_entity.type
_entity.pdbx_description
1 polymer ?
#
loop_
_entity_poly.entity_id
_entity_poly.type
_entity_poly.pdbx_seq_one_letter_code
_entity_poly.pdbx_strand_id
1 'polypeptide(L)'
;AVALRQALAGVLGISAAELGYSVRPVRLEDGQSVLAVQLYDVISGGAGFASSAPVHIEAILQGMVKQLGCRHCDTACSECLLDSQTRHDHDLLDRKVALAWLGDDFTYYIGLPDEETFSLPDARYCPGAIGDTIRRAINEGAEKLTLWMTGAPNEWDLYARQFRAAIQSYRLKDNVEVDLVIPAGVDDPDLLYELSQF
;
A
#
# COMPACT_ATOMS: atom_id res chain seq x y z
N ALA A 1 2.01 -18.06 1.01
CA ALA A 1 0.66 -18.46 1.43
C ALA A 1 0.49 -18.32 2.95
N VAL A 2 1.33 -18.98 3.78
CA VAL A 2 1.23 -18.95 5.25
C VAL A 2 1.26 -17.50 5.78
N ALA A 3 2.28 -16.73 5.43
CA ALA A 3 2.40 -15.33 5.88
C ALA A 3 1.19 -14.48 5.46
N LEU A 4 0.65 -14.69 4.25
CA LEU A 4 -0.53 -13.98 3.78
C LEU A 4 -1.78 -14.30 4.61
N ARG A 5 -1.99 -15.58 4.95
CA ARG A 5 -3.08 -16.03 5.83
C ARG A 5 -2.97 -15.39 7.22
N GLN A 6 -1.78 -15.45 7.81
CA GLN A 6 -1.54 -14.91 9.16
C GLN A 6 -1.66 -13.37 9.17
N ALA A 7 -1.22 -12.69 8.12
CA ALA A 7 -1.38 -11.25 7.97
C ALA A 7 -2.87 -10.85 7.87
N LEU A 8 -3.68 -11.58 7.09
CA LEU A 8 -5.13 -11.37 7.04
C LEU A 8 -5.77 -11.58 8.41
N ALA A 9 -5.41 -12.66 9.09
CA ALA A 9 -5.93 -12.93 10.45
C ALA A 9 -5.57 -11.80 11.42
N GLY A 10 -4.34 -11.29 11.36
CA GLY A 10 -3.89 -10.16 12.18
C GLY A 10 -4.66 -8.87 11.90
N VAL A 11 -4.90 -8.56 10.63
CA VAL A 11 -5.68 -7.37 10.21
C VAL A 11 -7.14 -7.45 10.70
N LEU A 12 -7.72 -8.65 10.64
CA LEU A 12 -9.12 -8.86 11.08
C LEU A 12 -9.27 -9.10 12.58
N GLY A 13 -8.16 -9.28 13.32
CA GLY A 13 -8.20 -9.59 14.76
C GLY A 13 -8.76 -10.97 15.08
N ILE A 14 -8.64 -11.95 14.17
CA ILE A 14 -9.13 -13.31 14.31
C ILE A 14 -7.98 -14.32 14.46
N SER A 15 -8.31 -15.56 14.82
CA SER A 15 -7.33 -16.64 14.82
C SER A 15 -6.95 -17.03 13.39
N ALA A 16 -5.65 -17.22 13.11
CA ALA A 16 -5.21 -17.76 11.82
C ALA A 16 -5.80 -19.15 11.52
N ALA A 17 -6.23 -19.89 12.55
CA ALA A 17 -6.89 -21.19 12.40
C ALA A 17 -8.29 -21.10 11.75
N GLU A 18 -8.90 -19.91 11.71
CA GLU A 18 -10.20 -19.69 11.05
C GLU A 18 -10.06 -19.55 9.53
N LEU A 19 -8.83 -19.34 9.05
CA LEU A 19 -8.50 -19.22 7.64
C LEU A 19 -7.69 -20.43 7.16
N GLY A 20 -8.06 -20.92 5.98
CA GLY A 20 -7.28 -21.88 5.22
C GLY A 20 -6.60 -21.23 4.02
N TYR A 21 -5.63 -21.92 3.45
CA TYR A 21 -5.00 -21.53 2.19
C TYR A 21 -4.74 -22.72 1.29
N SER A 22 -4.70 -22.45 0.00
CA SER A 22 -4.21 -23.40 -1.00
C SER A 22 -3.37 -22.68 -2.05
N VAL A 23 -2.48 -23.42 -2.70
CA VAL A 23 -1.70 -22.91 -3.83
C VAL A 23 -2.01 -23.79 -5.02
N ARG A 24 -2.46 -23.17 -6.12
CA ARG A 24 -2.83 -23.91 -7.33
C ARG A 24 -2.44 -23.15 -8.60
N PRO A 25 -2.15 -23.85 -9.69
CA PRO A 25 -1.95 -23.20 -10.97
C PRO A 25 -3.28 -22.61 -11.46
N VAL A 26 -3.22 -21.36 -11.94
CA VAL A 26 -4.35 -20.67 -12.59
C VAL A 26 -3.86 -20.16 -13.93
N ARG A 27 -4.69 -20.30 -14.95
CA ARG A 27 -4.43 -19.73 -16.28
C ARG A 27 -5.07 -18.35 -16.36
N LEU A 28 -4.26 -17.35 -16.68
CA LEU A 28 -4.70 -15.98 -16.90
C LEU A 28 -5.35 -15.85 -18.29
N GLU A 29 -6.07 -14.74 -18.53
CA GLU A 29 -6.73 -14.44 -19.80
C GLU A 29 -5.75 -14.33 -20.97
N ASP A 30 -4.53 -13.89 -20.73
CA ASP A 30 -3.43 -13.83 -21.70
C ASP A 30 -2.80 -15.20 -22.02
N GLY A 31 -3.31 -16.27 -21.40
CA GLY A 31 -2.85 -17.64 -21.56
C GLY A 31 -1.66 -18.05 -20.69
N GLN A 32 -1.10 -17.16 -19.90
CA GLN A 32 -0.04 -17.49 -18.94
C GLN A 32 -0.56 -18.34 -17.78
N SER A 33 0.27 -19.25 -17.29
CA SER A 33 -0.02 -20.04 -16.08
C SER A 33 0.77 -19.49 -14.92
N VAL A 34 0.07 -19.12 -13.85
CA VAL A 34 0.66 -18.62 -12.61
C VAL A 34 0.24 -19.47 -11.42
N LEU A 35 1.05 -19.50 -10.37
CA LEU A 35 0.64 -20.08 -9.10
C LEU A 35 -0.15 -19.04 -8.31
N ALA A 36 -1.42 -19.31 -8.08
CA ALA A 36 -2.30 -18.46 -7.29
C ALA A 36 -2.41 -18.98 -5.84
N VAL A 37 -2.28 -18.08 -4.88
CA VAL A 37 -2.61 -18.33 -3.49
C VAL A 37 -4.09 -18.03 -3.30
N GLN A 38 -4.83 -19.00 -2.83
CA GLN A 38 -6.24 -18.85 -2.48
C GLN A 38 -6.40 -18.92 -0.97
N LEU A 39 -7.01 -17.91 -0.36
CA LEU A 39 -7.44 -17.92 1.02
C LEU A 39 -8.93 -18.28 1.09
N TYR A 40 -9.34 -19.00 2.13
CA TYR A 40 -10.73 -19.38 2.35
C TYR A 40 -11.04 -19.50 3.85
N ASP A 41 -12.30 -19.34 4.19
CA ASP A 41 -12.79 -19.55 5.55
C ASP A 41 -12.89 -21.05 5.84
N VAL A 42 -12.37 -21.50 6.98
CA VAL A 42 -12.41 -22.91 7.40
C VAL A 42 -13.81 -23.30 7.86
N ILE A 43 -14.57 -22.35 8.40
CA ILE A 43 -15.95 -22.59 8.87
C ILE A 43 -16.87 -22.91 7.70
N SER A 44 -17.66 -23.97 7.85
CA SER A 44 -18.67 -24.35 6.85
C SER A 44 -19.68 -23.23 6.64
N GLY A 45 -19.86 -22.81 5.39
CA GLY A 45 -20.70 -21.68 5.00
C GLY A 45 -19.95 -20.34 4.94
N GLY A 46 -18.72 -20.30 5.41
CA GLY A 46 -17.85 -19.11 5.44
C GLY A 46 -18.30 -18.09 6.48
N ALA A 47 -17.34 -17.36 7.06
CA ALA A 47 -17.60 -16.23 7.95
C ALA A 47 -17.42 -14.88 7.23
N GLY A 48 -17.00 -14.90 5.96
CA GLY A 48 -16.75 -13.71 5.16
C GLY A 48 -15.32 -13.13 5.35
N PHE A 49 -14.48 -13.77 6.14
CA PHE A 49 -13.14 -13.27 6.44
C PHE A 49 -12.26 -13.23 5.19
N ALA A 50 -12.19 -14.33 4.45
CA ALA A 50 -11.39 -14.40 3.23
C ALA A 50 -11.92 -13.45 2.13
N SER A 51 -13.23 -13.26 2.04
CA SER A 51 -13.85 -12.36 1.07
C SER A 51 -13.64 -10.87 1.38
N SER A 52 -13.29 -10.53 2.63
CA SER A 52 -12.93 -9.15 3.02
C SER A 52 -11.49 -8.77 2.64
N ALA A 53 -10.64 -9.74 2.29
CA ALA A 53 -9.23 -9.50 1.98
C ALA A 53 -8.98 -8.37 0.95
N PRO A 54 -9.75 -8.23 -0.16
CA PRO A 54 -9.54 -7.15 -1.11
C PRO A 54 -9.63 -5.74 -0.51
N VAL A 55 -10.49 -5.54 0.49
CA VAL A 55 -10.65 -4.25 1.18
C VAL A 55 -9.42 -3.90 2.03
N HIS A 56 -8.69 -4.91 2.49
CA HIS A 56 -7.55 -4.77 3.40
C HIS A 56 -6.22 -5.15 2.73
N ILE A 57 -6.18 -5.24 1.40
CA ILE A 57 -5.05 -5.85 0.68
C ILE A 57 -3.72 -5.20 1.02
N GLU A 58 -3.67 -3.88 1.13
CA GLU A 58 -2.44 -3.16 1.46
C GLU A 58 -1.92 -3.55 2.85
N ALA A 59 -2.76 -3.47 3.88
CA ALA A 59 -2.39 -3.83 5.25
C ALA A 59 -1.98 -5.30 5.37
N ILE A 60 -2.62 -6.19 4.59
CA ILE A 60 -2.28 -7.62 4.53
C ILE A 60 -0.89 -7.80 3.94
N LEU A 61 -0.57 -7.14 2.83
CA LEU A 61 0.71 -7.25 2.16
C LEU A 61 1.84 -6.66 3.01
N GLN A 62 1.63 -5.51 3.65
CA GLN A 62 2.56 -4.92 4.61
C GLN A 62 2.80 -5.85 5.81
N GLY A 63 1.74 -6.38 6.38
CA GLY A 63 1.81 -7.36 7.48
C GLY A 63 2.59 -8.61 7.08
N MET A 64 2.37 -9.13 5.87
CA MET A 64 3.08 -10.28 5.32
C MET A 64 4.59 -10.00 5.20
N VAL A 65 4.99 -8.86 4.62
CA VAL A 65 6.41 -8.50 4.47
C VAL A 65 7.06 -8.30 5.84
N LYS A 66 6.39 -7.61 6.77
CA LYS A 66 6.87 -7.44 8.15
C LYS A 66 7.11 -8.78 8.83
N GLN A 67 6.22 -9.72 8.65
CA GLN A 67 6.31 -11.06 9.24
C GLN A 67 7.45 -11.87 8.63
N LEU A 68 7.63 -11.83 7.31
CA LEU A 68 8.76 -12.43 6.60
C LEU A 68 10.09 -11.77 6.98
N GLY A 69 10.09 -10.50 7.38
CA GLY A 69 11.22 -9.76 7.90
C GLY A 69 11.65 -10.13 9.34
N CYS A 70 11.09 -11.20 9.93
CA CYS A 70 11.42 -11.68 11.27
C CYS A 70 12.93 -11.74 11.53
N ARG A 71 13.35 -11.22 12.68
CA ARG A 71 14.78 -11.21 13.09
C ARG A 71 15.15 -12.29 14.08
N HIS A 72 14.17 -13.12 14.50
CA HIS A 72 14.33 -14.12 15.57
C HIS A 72 14.71 -15.50 15.03
N CYS A 73 14.68 -15.72 13.74
CA CYS A 73 14.98 -17.01 13.12
C CYS A 73 15.61 -16.87 11.73
N ASP A 74 16.22 -17.95 11.25
CA ASP A 74 16.74 -18.02 9.89
C ASP A 74 15.67 -18.41 8.87
N THR A 75 14.83 -19.39 9.17
CA THR A 75 13.83 -19.92 8.24
C THR A 75 12.40 -19.68 8.71
N ALA A 76 12.01 -20.22 9.86
CA ALA A 76 10.68 -20.08 10.43
C ALA A 76 10.71 -20.24 11.96
N CYS A 77 9.84 -19.53 12.68
CA CYS A 77 9.63 -19.67 14.11
C CYS A 77 8.21 -19.28 14.50
N SER A 78 7.87 -19.43 15.78
CA SER A 78 6.55 -19.05 16.33
C SER A 78 6.23 -17.55 16.23
N GLU A 79 7.24 -16.70 16.08
CA GLU A 79 7.07 -15.26 15.90
C GLU A 79 6.75 -14.87 14.45
N CYS A 80 6.87 -15.80 13.49
CA CYS A 80 6.65 -15.49 12.08
C CYS A 80 5.73 -16.48 11.36
N LEU A 81 6.20 -17.69 11.01
CA LEU A 81 5.47 -18.60 10.11
C LEU A 81 4.88 -19.83 10.79
N LEU A 82 5.33 -20.14 12.02
CA LEU A 82 4.86 -21.34 12.72
C LEU A 82 3.66 -21.01 13.62
N ASP A 83 2.62 -21.78 13.45
CA ASP A 83 1.44 -21.82 14.32
C ASP A 83 0.98 -23.27 14.53
N SER A 84 -0.17 -23.46 15.12
CA SER A 84 -0.72 -24.80 15.39
C SER A 84 -0.94 -25.65 14.13
N GLN A 85 -1.17 -25.01 12.98
CA GLN A 85 -1.41 -25.70 11.70
C GLN A 85 -0.11 -25.94 10.91
N THR A 86 0.89 -25.08 11.06
CA THR A 86 2.13 -25.11 10.28
C THR A 86 3.33 -25.68 11.01
N ARG A 87 3.21 -26.00 12.30
CA ARG A 87 4.32 -26.54 13.12
C ARG A 87 4.96 -27.81 12.56
N HIS A 88 4.21 -28.59 11.80
CA HIS A 88 4.69 -29.84 11.18
C HIS A 88 5.36 -29.60 9.82
N ASP A 89 5.23 -28.41 9.27
CA ASP A 89 5.76 -28.01 7.97
C ASP A 89 7.02 -27.15 8.11
N HIS A 90 7.66 -27.16 9.29
CA HIS A 90 8.82 -26.31 9.60
C HIS A 90 9.91 -26.39 8.52
N ASP A 91 10.22 -27.60 8.05
CA ASP A 91 11.26 -27.84 7.04
C ASP A 91 10.86 -27.35 5.63
N LEU A 92 9.58 -27.04 5.43
CA LEU A 92 9.04 -26.53 4.17
C LEU A 92 8.89 -24.99 4.16
N LEU A 93 9.12 -24.34 5.30
CA LEU A 93 8.91 -22.91 5.48
C LEU A 93 10.24 -22.19 5.58
N ASP A 94 10.46 -21.28 4.64
CA ASP A 94 11.64 -20.41 4.62
C ASP A 94 11.23 -18.96 4.27
N ARG A 95 11.31 -18.09 5.28
CA ARG A 95 10.99 -16.67 5.16
C ARG A 95 11.96 -15.91 4.26
N LYS A 96 13.26 -16.29 4.28
CA LYS A 96 14.28 -15.63 3.47
C LYS A 96 14.08 -15.96 2.00
N VAL A 97 13.79 -17.22 1.68
CA VAL A 97 13.45 -17.63 0.31
C VAL A 97 12.18 -16.91 -0.16
N ALA A 98 11.18 -16.78 0.72
CA ALA A 98 9.93 -16.08 0.39
C ALA A 98 10.18 -14.58 0.11
N LEU A 99 11.00 -13.88 0.92
CA LEU A 99 11.38 -12.49 0.67
C LEU A 99 12.16 -12.34 -0.63
N ALA A 100 13.15 -13.20 -0.86
CA ALA A 100 13.93 -13.18 -2.10
C ALA A 100 13.06 -13.41 -3.35
N TRP A 101 12.02 -14.25 -3.22
CA TRP A 101 11.06 -14.48 -4.31
C TRP A 101 10.17 -13.27 -4.57
N LEU A 102 9.75 -12.54 -3.53
CA LEU A 102 8.98 -11.31 -3.67
C LEU A 102 9.80 -10.22 -4.36
N GLY A 103 11.08 -10.14 -4.06
CA GLY A 103 12.01 -9.16 -4.60
C GLY A 103 11.93 -7.79 -3.93
N ASP A 104 12.94 -6.98 -4.16
CA ASP A 104 13.07 -5.65 -3.55
C ASP A 104 12.00 -4.69 -4.08
N ASP A 105 11.67 -4.76 -5.36
CA ASP A 105 10.63 -3.93 -5.98
C ASP A 105 9.28 -4.14 -5.29
N PHE A 106 8.89 -5.39 -5.02
CA PHE A 106 7.64 -5.68 -4.34
C PHE A 106 7.62 -5.10 -2.93
N THR A 107 8.71 -5.24 -2.18
CA THR A 107 8.81 -4.70 -0.82
C THR A 107 8.81 -3.17 -0.82
N TYR A 108 9.42 -2.55 -1.81
CA TYR A 108 9.41 -1.10 -2.02
C TYR A 108 7.99 -0.56 -2.27
N TYR A 109 7.22 -1.19 -3.16
CA TYR A 109 5.85 -0.73 -3.49
C TYR A 109 4.80 -0.99 -2.40
N ILE A 110 5.09 -1.85 -1.43
CA ILE A 110 4.16 -2.12 -0.32
C ILE A 110 4.36 -1.15 0.85
N GLY A 111 5.57 -0.65 1.04
CA GLY A 111 5.87 0.34 2.06
C GLY A 111 6.59 1.53 1.46
N LEU A 112 6.17 2.75 1.81
CA LEU A 112 6.95 3.92 1.45
C LEU A 112 8.27 3.92 2.22
N PRO A 113 9.40 4.25 1.55
CA PRO A 113 10.64 4.58 2.23
C PRO A 113 10.42 5.73 3.22
N ASP A 114 11.18 5.76 4.31
CA ASP A 114 11.05 6.81 5.33
C ASP A 114 11.18 8.21 4.72
N GLU A 115 12.01 8.36 3.69
CA GLU A 115 12.23 9.62 2.97
C GLU A 115 10.97 10.09 2.22
N GLU A 116 10.10 9.18 1.81
CA GLU A 116 8.87 9.48 1.08
C GLU A 116 7.64 9.60 1.99
N THR A 117 7.79 9.33 3.27
CA THR A 117 6.70 9.48 4.24
C THR A 117 6.48 10.92 4.70
N PHE A 118 7.43 11.82 4.45
CA PHE A 118 7.40 13.22 4.91
C PHE A 118 7.11 13.36 6.41
N SER A 119 7.60 12.41 7.21
CA SER A 119 7.35 12.27 8.65
C SER A 119 5.87 12.05 9.03
N LEU A 120 5.04 11.63 8.10
CA LEU A 120 3.65 11.28 8.35
C LEU A 120 3.54 9.75 8.56
N PRO A 121 3.13 9.28 9.74
CA PRO A 121 3.15 7.86 10.08
C PRO A 121 2.10 7.02 9.31
N ASP A 122 1.12 7.68 8.71
CA ASP A 122 0.05 7.11 7.92
C ASP A 122 0.23 7.34 6.40
N ALA A 123 1.40 7.87 6.00
CA ALA A 123 1.74 8.01 4.59
C ALA A 123 1.72 6.66 3.88
N ARG A 124 1.11 6.61 2.71
CA ARG A 124 0.96 5.39 1.92
C ARG A 124 1.00 5.68 0.42
N TYR A 125 1.49 4.72 -0.33
CA TYR A 125 1.41 4.78 -1.78
C TYR A 125 -0.04 4.53 -2.24
N CYS A 126 -0.57 5.41 -3.09
CA CYS A 126 -1.86 5.24 -3.73
C CYS A 126 -1.64 4.99 -5.24
N PRO A 127 -1.78 3.74 -5.71
CA PRO A 127 -1.75 3.47 -7.13
C PRO A 127 -3.01 4.07 -7.79
N GLY A 128 -2.81 4.86 -8.83
CA GLY A 128 -3.91 5.48 -9.57
C GLY A 128 -3.62 6.92 -9.96
N ALA A 129 -4.54 7.53 -10.71
CA ALA A 129 -4.41 8.92 -11.06
C ALA A 129 -4.57 9.79 -9.81
N ILE A 130 -3.63 10.70 -9.60
CA ILE A 130 -3.61 11.60 -8.44
C ILE A 130 -4.93 12.39 -8.31
N GLY A 131 -5.51 12.82 -9.44
CA GLY A 131 -6.78 13.54 -9.46
C GLY A 131 -7.95 12.73 -8.92
N ASP A 132 -8.01 11.43 -9.19
CA ASP A 132 -9.07 10.55 -8.69
C ASP A 132 -8.92 10.31 -7.18
N THR A 133 -7.68 10.17 -6.71
CA THR A 133 -7.37 10.02 -5.28
C THR A 133 -7.77 11.27 -4.50
N ILE A 134 -7.39 12.46 -4.99
CA ILE A 134 -7.77 13.74 -4.39
C ILE A 134 -9.29 13.90 -4.40
N ARG A 135 -9.96 13.62 -5.52
CA ARG A 135 -11.42 13.73 -5.63
C ARG A 135 -12.13 12.80 -4.64
N ARG A 136 -11.63 11.61 -4.46
CA ARG A 136 -12.17 10.66 -3.47
C ARG A 136 -12.02 11.22 -2.06
N ALA A 137 -10.83 11.70 -1.68
CA ALA A 137 -10.60 12.28 -0.35
C ALA A 137 -11.52 13.48 -0.07
N ILE A 138 -11.72 14.35 -1.06
CA ILE A 138 -12.65 15.49 -0.95
C ILE A 138 -14.10 15.00 -0.73
N ASN A 139 -14.52 14.00 -1.49
CA ASN A 139 -15.87 13.42 -1.33
C ASN A 139 -16.06 12.73 0.03
N GLU A 140 -14.98 12.26 0.64
CA GLU A 140 -14.93 11.68 1.98
C GLU A 140 -14.81 12.73 3.08
N GLY A 141 -14.76 14.03 2.74
CA GLY A 141 -14.78 15.14 3.66
C GLY A 141 -13.41 15.78 3.96
N ALA A 142 -12.40 15.58 3.11
CA ALA A 142 -11.14 16.30 3.27
C ALA A 142 -11.35 17.82 3.05
N GLU A 143 -10.95 18.61 4.03
CA GLU A 143 -11.07 20.06 4.02
C GLU A 143 -9.76 20.76 3.61
N LYS A 144 -8.65 20.03 3.63
CA LYS A 144 -7.31 20.55 3.32
C LYS A 144 -6.54 19.60 2.40
N LEU A 145 -5.89 20.18 1.41
CA LEU A 145 -4.97 19.51 0.48
C LEU A 145 -3.59 20.15 0.60
N THR A 146 -2.58 19.38 0.96
CA THR A 146 -1.18 19.81 0.94
C THR A 146 -0.45 19.10 -0.19
N LEU A 147 0.09 19.88 -1.14
CA LEU A 147 0.87 19.38 -2.27
C LEU A 147 2.35 19.65 -2.04
N TRP A 148 3.14 18.60 -1.99
CA TRP A 148 4.59 18.65 -1.87
C TRP A 148 5.21 18.67 -3.25
N MET A 149 5.78 19.81 -3.63
CA MET A 149 6.47 19.95 -4.90
C MET A 149 7.87 19.37 -4.78
N THR A 150 8.17 18.33 -5.55
CA THR A 150 9.45 17.64 -5.55
C THR A 150 10.15 17.78 -6.89
N GLY A 151 11.43 17.41 -6.97
CA GLY A 151 12.22 17.57 -8.19
C GLY A 151 12.69 19.00 -8.41
N ALA A 152 13.23 19.26 -9.60
CA ALA A 152 13.73 20.58 -9.98
C ALA A 152 12.57 21.50 -10.41
N PRO A 153 12.60 22.79 -10.03
CA PRO A 153 11.53 23.74 -10.37
C PRO A 153 11.19 23.85 -11.87
N ASN A 154 12.17 23.62 -12.73
CA ASN A 154 11.97 23.62 -14.19
C ASN A 154 11.22 22.38 -14.71
N GLU A 155 11.03 21.37 -13.88
CA GLU A 155 10.24 20.16 -14.18
C GLU A 155 8.78 20.34 -13.78
N TRP A 156 8.45 21.37 -13.01
CA TRP A 156 7.08 21.63 -12.57
C TRP A 156 6.28 22.29 -13.69
N ASP A 157 5.34 21.55 -14.26
CA ASP A 157 4.43 22.10 -15.29
C ASP A 157 3.30 22.92 -14.65
N LEU A 158 3.66 24.06 -14.09
CA LEU A 158 2.72 24.99 -13.44
C LEU A 158 1.68 25.58 -14.42
N TYR A 159 1.97 25.51 -15.70
CA TYR A 159 1.08 26.01 -16.76
C TYR A 159 0.14 24.94 -17.31
N ALA A 160 0.27 23.69 -16.83
CA ALA A 160 -0.66 22.62 -17.21
C ALA A 160 -2.09 23.02 -16.90
N ARG A 161 -2.84 23.30 -17.97
CA ARG A 161 -4.22 23.79 -17.86
C ARG A 161 -5.09 22.90 -16.97
N GLN A 162 -4.89 21.58 -17.07
CA GLN A 162 -5.64 20.60 -16.29
C GLN A 162 -5.33 20.69 -14.79
N PHE A 163 -4.06 20.85 -14.43
CA PHE A 163 -3.63 20.97 -13.04
C PHE A 163 -4.20 22.26 -12.41
N ARG A 164 -4.01 23.41 -13.05
CA ARG A 164 -4.56 24.68 -12.57
C ARG A 164 -6.08 24.65 -12.41
N ALA A 165 -6.80 24.12 -13.40
CA ALA A 165 -8.25 24.03 -13.35
C ALA A 165 -8.72 23.10 -12.21
N ALA A 166 -8.00 22.01 -11.95
CA ALA A 166 -8.30 21.11 -10.84
C ALA A 166 -8.14 21.81 -9.49
N ILE A 167 -6.99 22.46 -9.24
CA ILE A 167 -6.72 23.18 -7.98
C ILE A 167 -7.75 24.28 -7.76
N GLN A 168 -8.02 25.09 -8.77
CA GLN A 168 -9.05 26.14 -8.67
C GLN A 168 -10.45 25.56 -8.39
N SER A 169 -10.78 24.41 -8.98
CA SER A 169 -12.05 23.73 -8.70
C SER A 169 -12.13 23.30 -7.23
N TYR A 170 -11.07 22.72 -6.68
CA TYR A 170 -11.04 22.28 -5.27
C TYR A 170 -11.23 23.47 -4.32
N ARG A 171 -10.56 24.60 -4.58
CA ARG A 171 -10.68 25.80 -3.76
C ARG A 171 -12.05 26.47 -3.86
N LEU A 172 -12.54 26.70 -5.09
CA LEU A 172 -13.72 27.53 -5.34
C LEU A 172 -15.05 26.78 -5.25
N LYS A 173 -15.07 25.50 -5.65
CA LYS A 173 -16.29 24.71 -5.66
C LYS A 173 -16.43 23.80 -4.44
N ASP A 174 -15.31 23.17 -4.08
CA ASP A 174 -15.30 22.19 -3.00
C ASP A 174 -14.91 22.83 -1.65
N ASN A 175 -14.52 24.12 -1.66
CA ASN A 175 -14.10 24.90 -0.48
C ASN A 175 -12.94 24.24 0.30
N VAL A 176 -11.98 23.65 -0.44
CA VAL A 176 -10.82 22.98 0.15
C VAL A 176 -9.67 23.98 0.26
N GLU A 177 -9.03 24.06 1.42
CA GLU A 177 -7.78 24.78 1.60
C GLU A 177 -6.66 24.07 0.85
N VAL A 178 -5.89 24.80 0.03
CA VAL A 178 -4.77 24.21 -0.72
C VAL A 178 -3.47 24.89 -0.33
N ASP A 179 -2.55 24.09 0.20
CA ASP A 179 -1.17 24.50 0.50
C ASP A 179 -0.21 23.88 -0.51
N LEU A 180 0.75 24.68 -0.96
CA LEU A 180 1.90 24.21 -1.75
C LEU A 180 3.15 24.28 -0.88
N VAL A 181 3.78 23.14 -0.65
CA VAL A 181 5.08 23.04 0.06
C VAL A 181 6.17 22.87 -0.98
N ILE A 182 7.12 23.80 -0.99
CA ILE A 182 8.23 23.81 -1.95
C ILE A 182 9.55 23.47 -1.25
N PRO A 183 10.55 22.90 -1.96
CA PRO A 183 11.87 22.65 -1.41
C PRO A 183 12.55 23.93 -0.91
N ALA A 184 13.35 23.83 0.14
CA ALA A 184 14.16 24.93 0.63
C ALA A 184 15.19 25.37 -0.42
N GLY A 185 15.38 26.69 -0.57
CA GLY A 185 16.34 27.25 -1.54
C GLY A 185 15.75 27.58 -2.91
N VAL A 186 14.44 27.49 -3.07
CA VAL A 186 13.75 28.03 -4.25
C VAL A 186 13.49 29.51 -4.03
N ASP A 187 14.36 30.37 -4.60
CA ASP A 187 14.38 31.82 -4.37
C ASP A 187 13.95 32.63 -5.61
N ASP A 188 13.51 31.97 -6.68
CA ASP A 188 13.07 32.64 -7.91
C ASP A 188 11.77 33.43 -7.68
N PRO A 189 11.79 34.79 -7.74
CA PRO A 189 10.62 35.62 -7.46
C PRO A 189 9.47 35.39 -8.42
N ASP A 190 9.77 35.13 -9.70
CA ASP A 190 8.75 34.93 -10.73
C ASP A 190 8.05 33.59 -10.49
N LEU A 191 8.80 32.55 -10.15
CA LEU A 191 8.25 31.25 -9.78
C LEU A 191 7.41 31.31 -8.51
N LEU A 192 7.89 32.00 -7.47
CA LEU A 192 7.13 32.18 -6.22
C LEU A 192 5.83 32.96 -6.45
N TYR A 193 5.86 33.98 -7.33
CA TYR A 193 4.65 34.70 -7.72
C TYR A 193 3.66 33.76 -8.44
N GLU A 194 4.11 32.96 -9.39
CA GLU A 194 3.25 32.00 -10.09
C GLU A 194 2.63 30.97 -9.13
N LEU A 195 3.42 30.43 -8.19
CA LEU A 195 2.92 29.50 -7.18
C LEU A 195 1.86 30.15 -6.27
N SER A 196 1.98 31.44 -5.98
CA SER A 196 1.00 32.18 -5.17
C SER A 196 -0.37 32.32 -5.83
N GLN A 197 -0.46 32.06 -7.14
CA GLN A 197 -1.71 32.16 -7.90
C GLN A 197 -2.53 30.85 -7.87
N PHE A 198 -1.97 29.78 -7.25
CA PHE A 198 -2.68 28.53 -7.02
C PHE A 198 -3.44 28.55 -5.72
#